data_6f2afa38fe325e5bfc0aa1479acaa4a1
#
_entry.id   6f2afa38fe325e5bfc0aa1479acaa4a1
#
_cell.length_a   1.000
_cell.length_b   1.000
_cell.length_c   1.000
_cell.angle_alpha   90.00
_cell.angle_beta   90.00
_cell.angle_gamma   90.00
#
_symmetry.space_group_name_H-M   'P 1'
#
loop_
_entity.id
_entity.type
_entity.pdbx_description
1 polymer ?
#
loop_
_entity_poly.entity_id
_entity_poly.type
_entity_poly.pdbx_seq_one_letter_code
_entity_poly.pdbx_strand_id
1 'polypeptide(L)'
;LATVSRYFSVALPRALYSIRWVAVGVALVFSAIVALYVVHMETHPDLYAALGSPSRLRAIAMTDFVQYYSQGTEAEFASSVWANNAWISALAVAGGITGAFPLYLLWSNALNTAVTASIVIHFGGVWHFFRYILPHGLPELTAVFLAIAAGLRIFWVMLVPGPRTRVEALGRCARQTATVVGGVTILL
;
A
#
# COMPACT_ATOMS: atom_id res chain seq x y z
N LEU A 1 -17.42 26.11 -2.80
CA LEU A 1 -18.24 24.89 -3.02
C LEU A 1 -18.07 24.32 -4.44
N ALA A 2 -18.21 25.12 -5.51
CA ALA A 2 -18.09 24.65 -6.90
C ALA A 2 -16.71 24.00 -7.21
N THR A 3 -15.61 24.51 -6.65
CA THR A 3 -14.25 23.97 -6.85
C THR A 3 -14.08 22.60 -6.19
N VAL A 4 -14.59 22.43 -4.97
CA VAL A 4 -14.53 21.15 -4.24
C VAL A 4 -15.39 20.09 -4.93
N SER A 5 -16.62 20.44 -5.32
CA SER A 5 -17.48 19.56 -6.09
C SER A 5 -16.82 19.09 -7.39
N ARG A 6 -16.20 20.03 -8.15
CA ARG A 6 -15.50 19.69 -9.40
C ARG A 6 -14.26 18.81 -9.17
N TYR A 7 -13.58 18.96 -8.04
CA TYR A 7 -12.48 18.07 -7.68
C TYR A 7 -12.97 16.62 -7.56
N PHE A 8 -13.97 16.35 -6.75
CA PHE A 8 -14.48 15.01 -6.51
C PHE A 8 -15.26 14.40 -7.67
N SER A 9 -16.03 15.21 -8.41
CA SER A 9 -16.86 14.70 -9.50
C SER A 9 -16.13 14.55 -10.83
N VAL A 10 -15.02 15.26 -11.06
CA VAL A 10 -14.35 15.28 -12.37
C VAL A 10 -12.84 15.06 -12.27
N ALA A 11 -12.13 15.84 -11.45
CA ALA A 11 -10.66 15.82 -11.48
C ALA A 11 -10.10 14.51 -10.90
N LEU A 12 -10.55 14.13 -9.71
CA LEU A 12 -10.10 12.91 -9.04
C LEU A 12 -10.46 11.64 -9.82
N PRO A 13 -11.71 11.41 -10.27
CA PRO A 13 -12.03 10.23 -11.08
C PRO A 13 -11.19 10.13 -12.36
N ARG A 14 -10.95 11.24 -13.06
CA ARG A 14 -10.09 11.24 -14.26
C ARG A 14 -8.64 10.91 -13.93
N ALA A 15 -8.12 11.42 -12.83
CA ALA A 15 -6.76 11.12 -12.39
C ALA A 15 -6.62 9.64 -12.02
N LEU A 16 -7.52 9.10 -11.22
CA LEU A 16 -7.56 7.68 -10.84
C LEU A 16 -7.72 6.77 -12.07
N TYR A 17 -8.64 7.10 -12.96
CA TYR A 17 -8.82 6.35 -14.21
C TYR A 17 -7.54 6.29 -15.04
N SER A 18 -6.74 7.36 -15.03
CA SER A 18 -5.49 7.42 -15.78
C SER A 18 -4.39 6.50 -15.29
N ILE A 19 -4.43 6.07 -14.02
CA ILE A 19 -3.44 5.17 -13.40
C ILE A 19 -4.02 3.79 -13.04
N ARG A 20 -5.30 3.54 -13.33
CA ARG A 20 -6.03 2.35 -12.87
C ARG A 20 -5.33 1.02 -13.14
N TRP A 21 -4.80 0.84 -14.34
CA TRP A 21 -4.15 -0.43 -14.70
C TRP A 21 -2.81 -0.62 -14.01
N VAL A 22 -2.07 0.46 -13.77
CA VAL A 22 -0.84 0.41 -12.97
C VAL A 22 -1.19 0.10 -11.51
N ALA A 23 -2.22 0.74 -10.96
CA ALA A 23 -2.68 0.48 -9.60
C ALA A 23 -3.17 -0.98 -9.42
N VAL A 24 -3.94 -1.51 -10.39
CA VAL A 24 -4.33 -2.93 -10.40
C VAL A 24 -3.11 -3.83 -10.47
N GLY A 25 -2.13 -3.53 -11.33
CA GLY A 25 -0.88 -4.29 -11.41
C GLY A 25 -0.11 -4.29 -10.09
N VAL A 26 0.01 -3.12 -9.43
CA VAL A 26 0.61 -2.98 -8.09
C VAL A 26 -0.11 -3.85 -7.06
N ALA A 27 -1.45 -3.78 -7.02
CA ALA A 27 -2.26 -4.58 -6.10
C ALA A 27 -2.10 -6.10 -6.34
N LEU A 28 -2.08 -6.52 -7.59
CA LEU A 28 -1.89 -7.93 -7.96
C LEU A 28 -0.51 -8.43 -7.57
N VAL A 29 0.56 -7.66 -7.84
CA VAL A 29 1.93 -8.01 -7.46
C VAL A 29 2.07 -8.08 -5.93
N PHE A 30 1.54 -7.09 -5.21
CA PHE A 30 1.52 -7.11 -3.76
C PHE A 30 0.83 -8.36 -3.21
N SER A 31 -0.38 -8.64 -3.67
CA SER A 31 -1.17 -9.79 -3.24
C SER A 31 -0.49 -11.12 -3.59
N ALA A 32 0.14 -11.21 -4.76
CA ALA A 32 0.89 -12.39 -5.16
C ALA A 32 2.11 -12.64 -4.26
N ILE A 33 2.89 -11.59 -3.92
CA ILE A 33 4.02 -11.71 -2.99
C ILE A 33 3.53 -12.21 -1.63
N VAL A 34 2.47 -11.62 -1.07
CA VAL A 34 1.91 -12.04 0.22
C VAL A 34 1.44 -13.49 0.16
N ALA A 35 0.64 -13.85 -0.85
CA ALA A 35 0.10 -15.20 -0.97
C ALA A 35 1.20 -16.25 -1.17
N LEU A 36 2.16 -16.01 -2.05
CA LEU A 36 3.28 -16.92 -2.29
C LEU A 36 4.15 -17.11 -1.05
N TYR A 37 4.41 -16.04 -0.31
CA TYR A 37 5.17 -16.12 0.93
C TYR A 37 4.43 -16.94 2.00
N VAL A 38 3.13 -16.68 2.20
CA VAL A 38 2.30 -17.43 3.15
C VAL A 38 2.27 -18.92 2.78
N VAL A 39 2.02 -19.25 1.50
CA VAL A 39 2.03 -20.64 1.03
C VAL A 39 3.39 -21.28 1.24
N HIS A 40 4.48 -20.57 0.94
CA HIS A 40 5.83 -21.08 1.15
C HIS A 40 6.11 -21.40 2.64
N MET A 41 5.74 -20.50 3.55
CA MET A 41 5.89 -20.70 4.99
C MET A 41 5.03 -21.86 5.51
N GLU A 42 3.79 -22.02 5.05
CA GLU A 42 2.91 -23.12 5.46
C GLU A 42 3.37 -24.47 4.91
N THR A 43 4.02 -24.50 3.76
CA THR A 43 4.59 -25.73 3.20
C THR A 43 5.96 -26.11 3.79
N HIS A 44 6.62 -25.17 4.49
CA HIS A 44 7.91 -25.37 5.15
C HIS A 44 7.87 -24.86 6.61
N PRO A 45 7.15 -25.56 7.51
CA PRO A 45 6.94 -25.06 8.88
C PRO A 45 8.21 -24.89 9.72
N ASP A 46 9.30 -25.56 9.34
CA ASP A 46 10.63 -25.41 9.93
C ASP A 46 11.16 -23.97 9.81
N LEU A 47 10.77 -23.23 8.77
CA LEU A 47 11.17 -21.83 8.57
C LEU A 47 10.64 -20.88 9.64
N TYR A 48 9.54 -21.23 10.32
CA TYR A 48 9.06 -20.41 11.44
C TYR A 48 10.08 -20.32 12.59
N ALA A 49 10.91 -21.33 12.79
CA ALA A 49 11.98 -21.30 13.79
C ALA A 49 13.00 -20.17 13.54
N ALA A 50 13.19 -19.76 12.30
CA ALA A 50 14.05 -18.62 11.95
C ALA A 50 13.42 -17.25 12.32
N LEU A 51 12.09 -17.17 12.43
CA LEU A 51 11.37 -15.97 12.82
C LEU A 51 11.28 -15.80 14.34
N GLY A 52 11.40 -16.88 15.10
CA GLY A 52 11.39 -16.83 16.57
C GLY A 52 10.90 -18.13 17.23
N SER A 53 10.86 -18.11 18.56
CA SER A 53 10.30 -19.25 19.31
C SER A 53 8.80 -19.40 19.08
N PRO A 54 8.24 -20.62 19.11
CA PRO A 54 6.81 -20.86 18.92
C PRO A 54 5.92 -20.06 19.89
N SER A 55 6.36 -19.90 21.14
CA SER A 55 5.64 -19.10 22.14
C SER A 55 5.61 -17.61 21.76
N ARG A 56 6.72 -17.05 21.25
CA ARG A 56 6.78 -15.64 20.81
C ARG A 56 5.93 -15.42 19.57
N LEU A 57 6.02 -16.30 18.57
CA LEU A 57 5.23 -16.20 17.35
C LEU A 57 3.72 -16.31 17.64
N ARG A 58 3.34 -17.19 18.56
CA ARG A 58 1.95 -17.31 19.02
C ARG A 58 1.49 -16.04 19.76
N ALA A 59 2.35 -15.44 20.58
CA ALA A 59 2.04 -14.16 21.23
C ALA A 59 1.83 -13.04 20.18
N ILE A 60 2.69 -12.97 19.16
CA ILE A 60 2.52 -12.00 18.04
C ILE A 60 1.16 -12.21 17.38
N ALA A 61 0.78 -13.45 17.04
CA ALA A 61 -0.45 -13.72 16.31
C ALA A 61 -1.72 -13.46 17.16
N MET A 62 -1.73 -13.88 18.41
CA MET A 62 -2.95 -13.94 19.21
C MET A 62 -3.10 -12.77 20.18
N THR A 63 -2.00 -12.07 20.50
CA THR A 63 -2.00 -10.96 21.45
C THR A 63 -1.57 -9.66 20.80
N ASP A 64 -0.32 -9.57 20.31
CA ASP A 64 0.24 -8.32 19.80
C ASP A 64 -0.55 -7.81 18.57
N PHE A 65 -0.89 -8.71 17.64
CA PHE A 65 -1.67 -8.39 16.44
C PHE A 65 -3.08 -7.92 16.80
N VAL A 66 -3.77 -8.60 17.71
CA VAL A 66 -5.11 -8.19 18.16
C VAL A 66 -5.05 -6.86 18.89
N GLN A 67 -4.08 -6.70 19.78
CA GLN A 67 -3.87 -5.47 20.54
C GLN A 67 -3.56 -4.28 19.63
N TYR A 68 -2.75 -4.47 18.58
CA TYR A 68 -2.46 -3.43 17.62
C TYR A 68 -3.73 -2.82 17.00
N TYR A 69 -4.77 -3.62 16.77
CA TYR A 69 -6.05 -3.16 16.21
C TYR A 69 -7.11 -2.81 17.27
N SER A 70 -6.88 -3.09 18.55
CA SER A 70 -7.87 -2.93 19.62
C SER A 70 -7.42 -2.09 20.83
N GLN A 71 -6.13 -1.76 20.94
CA GLN A 71 -5.60 -0.94 22.04
C GLN A 71 -5.47 0.53 21.65
N GLY A 72 -5.75 1.41 22.62
CA GLY A 72 -5.74 2.85 22.43
C GLY A 72 -7.10 3.41 22.04
N THR A 73 -7.19 4.72 21.91
CA THR A 73 -8.36 5.33 21.29
C THR A 73 -8.33 5.08 19.80
N GLU A 74 -9.50 4.92 19.17
CA GLU A 74 -9.61 4.78 17.70
C GLU A 74 -8.85 5.89 16.97
N ALA A 75 -8.80 7.09 17.55
CA ALA A 75 -8.09 8.24 17.00
C ALA A 75 -6.57 8.10 17.06
N GLU A 76 -6.00 7.54 18.14
CA GLU A 76 -4.54 7.31 18.25
C GLU A 76 -4.08 6.25 17.27
N PHE A 77 -4.82 5.15 17.17
CA PHE A 77 -4.56 4.11 16.19
C PHE A 77 -4.64 4.67 14.76
N ALA A 78 -5.76 5.29 14.40
CA ALA A 78 -5.96 5.86 13.09
C ALA A 78 -4.86 6.89 12.72
N SER A 79 -4.46 7.74 13.67
CA SER A 79 -3.41 8.74 13.41
C SER A 79 -2.03 8.13 13.16
N SER A 80 -1.67 7.06 13.89
CA SER A 80 -0.39 6.38 13.73
C SER A 80 -0.30 5.65 12.38
N VAL A 81 -1.35 4.93 12.02
CA VAL A 81 -1.44 4.21 10.74
C VAL A 81 -1.51 5.19 9.58
N TRP A 82 -2.32 6.26 9.72
CA TRP A 82 -2.38 7.35 8.74
C TRP A 82 -0.99 7.96 8.49
N ALA A 83 -0.26 8.31 9.55
CA ALA A 83 1.06 8.93 9.43
C ALA A 83 2.05 8.01 8.69
N ASN A 84 2.07 6.71 9.01
CA ASN A 84 2.92 5.73 8.36
C ASN A 84 2.58 5.59 6.86
N ASN A 85 1.31 5.42 6.52
CA ASN A 85 0.87 5.23 5.15
C ASN A 85 0.96 6.51 4.32
N ALA A 86 0.72 7.68 4.93
CA ALA A 86 0.96 8.98 4.30
C ALA A 86 2.45 9.18 3.98
N TRP A 87 3.35 8.80 4.89
CA TRP A 87 4.80 8.87 4.67
C TRP A 87 5.24 7.94 3.53
N ILE A 88 4.81 6.68 3.52
CA ILE A 88 5.09 5.72 2.44
C ILE A 88 4.56 6.27 1.11
N SER A 89 3.35 6.80 1.09
CA SER A 89 2.73 7.38 -0.10
C SER A 89 3.50 8.60 -0.63
N ALA A 90 3.93 9.49 0.27
CA ALA A 90 4.76 10.64 -0.08
C ALA A 90 6.11 10.21 -0.69
N LEU A 91 6.77 9.23 -0.06
CA LEU A 91 8.02 8.66 -0.56
C LEU A 91 7.85 7.97 -1.92
N ALA A 92 6.76 7.24 -2.14
CA ALA A 92 6.48 6.59 -3.42
C ALA A 92 6.35 7.60 -4.56
N VAL A 93 5.69 8.72 -4.31
CA VAL A 93 5.53 9.79 -5.31
C VAL A 93 6.83 10.56 -5.50
N ALA A 94 7.49 10.99 -4.42
CA ALA A 94 8.74 11.74 -4.47
C ALA A 94 9.88 10.94 -5.13
N GLY A 95 9.99 9.65 -4.79
CA GLY A 95 10.95 8.73 -5.38
C GLY A 95 10.56 8.21 -6.77
N GLY A 96 9.38 8.61 -7.27
CA GLY A 96 8.85 8.16 -8.55
C GLY A 96 9.78 8.39 -9.73
N ILE A 97 10.60 9.44 -9.67
CA ILE A 97 11.58 9.75 -10.72
C ILE A 97 12.61 8.63 -10.95
N THR A 98 12.89 7.83 -9.94
CA THR A 98 13.87 6.73 -10.01
C THR A 98 13.27 5.45 -10.60
N GLY A 99 11.95 5.27 -10.53
CA GLY A 99 11.25 4.03 -10.83
C GLY A 99 11.56 2.87 -9.87
N ALA A 100 12.82 2.72 -9.49
CA ALA A 100 13.27 1.66 -8.57
C ALA A 100 12.72 1.85 -7.14
N PHE A 101 12.60 3.09 -6.68
CA PHE A 101 12.18 3.37 -5.31
C PHE A 101 10.71 3.01 -5.04
N PRO A 102 9.73 3.35 -5.89
CA PRO A 102 8.37 2.84 -5.75
C PRO A 102 8.27 1.31 -5.77
N LEU A 103 9.10 0.63 -6.59
CA LEU A 103 9.16 -0.84 -6.61
C LEU A 103 9.74 -1.41 -5.30
N TYR A 104 10.78 -0.76 -4.75
CA TYR A 104 11.31 -1.12 -3.44
C TYR A 104 10.26 -0.96 -2.34
N LEU A 105 9.49 0.12 -2.34
CA LEU A 105 8.42 0.34 -1.37
C LEU A 105 7.31 -0.71 -1.51
N LEU A 106 6.93 -1.07 -2.75
CA LEU A 106 6.00 -2.17 -3.02
C LEU A 106 6.51 -3.47 -2.41
N TRP A 107 7.75 -3.83 -2.71
CA TRP A 107 8.38 -5.06 -2.23
C TRP A 107 8.47 -5.10 -0.70
N SER A 108 9.02 -4.07 -0.07
CA SER A 108 9.21 -4.03 1.38
C SER A 108 7.89 -4.08 2.15
N ASN A 109 6.86 -3.34 1.69
CA ASN A 109 5.53 -3.38 2.31
C ASN A 109 4.85 -4.74 2.11
N ALA A 110 4.97 -5.34 0.92
CA ALA A 110 4.44 -6.68 0.66
C ALA A 110 5.10 -7.73 1.55
N LEU A 111 6.42 -7.70 1.73
CA LEU A 111 7.13 -8.61 2.62
C LEU A 111 6.74 -8.42 4.08
N ASN A 112 6.66 -7.19 4.59
CA ASN A 112 6.21 -6.93 5.96
C ASN A 112 4.81 -7.49 6.22
N THR A 113 3.90 -7.27 5.27
CA THR A 113 2.55 -7.84 5.34
C THR A 113 2.58 -9.36 5.25
N ALA A 114 3.42 -9.93 4.40
CA ALA A 114 3.54 -11.37 4.20
C ALA A 114 4.05 -12.10 5.45
N VAL A 115 5.07 -11.56 6.11
CA VAL A 115 5.60 -12.11 7.38
C VAL A 115 4.53 -12.09 8.46
N THR A 116 3.85 -10.95 8.64
CA THR A 116 2.76 -10.82 9.61
C THR A 116 1.62 -11.78 9.27
N ALA A 117 1.20 -11.82 8.01
CA ALA A 117 0.13 -12.70 7.54
C ALA A 117 0.47 -14.18 7.79
N SER A 118 1.70 -14.61 7.48
CA SER A 118 2.11 -16.00 7.69
C SER A 118 2.03 -16.40 9.16
N ILE A 119 2.57 -15.57 10.07
CA ILE A 119 2.52 -15.84 11.51
C ILE A 119 1.08 -15.87 12.01
N VAL A 120 0.26 -14.88 11.65
CA VAL A 120 -1.12 -14.78 12.13
C VAL A 120 -2.00 -15.90 11.58
N ILE A 121 -1.82 -16.27 10.31
CA ILE A 121 -2.58 -17.36 9.68
C ILE A 121 -2.18 -18.71 10.28
N HIS A 122 -0.90 -18.94 10.50
CA HIS A 122 -0.39 -20.19 11.09
C HIS A 122 -0.97 -20.48 12.48
N PHE A 123 -1.02 -19.49 13.37
CA PHE A 123 -1.47 -19.66 14.74
C PHE A 123 -2.96 -19.33 14.96
N GLY A 124 -3.55 -18.46 14.16
CA GLY A 124 -4.92 -17.97 14.33
C GLY A 124 -5.90 -18.34 13.20
N GLY A 125 -5.35 -18.80 12.06
CA GLY A 125 -6.13 -19.10 10.87
C GLY A 125 -6.42 -17.90 9.97
N VAL A 126 -6.82 -18.19 8.73
CA VAL A 126 -7.09 -17.19 7.69
C VAL A 126 -8.15 -16.18 8.10
N TRP A 127 -9.24 -16.65 8.74
CA TRP A 127 -10.32 -15.76 9.18
C TRP A 127 -9.85 -14.77 10.25
N HIS A 128 -9.01 -15.21 11.18
CA HIS A 128 -8.45 -14.35 12.21
C HIS A 128 -7.66 -13.18 11.60
N PHE A 129 -6.81 -13.45 10.61
CA PHE A 129 -6.07 -12.41 9.90
C PHE A 129 -7.00 -11.41 9.21
N PHE A 130 -7.94 -11.88 8.38
CA PHE A 130 -8.78 -11.00 7.60
C PHE A 130 -9.78 -10.19 8.44
N ARG A 131 -10.28 -10.74 9.54
CA ARG A 131 -11.20 -10.04 10.46
C ARG A 131 -10.62 -8.74 10.99
N TYR A 132 -9.33 -8.71 11.29
CA TYR A 132 -8.67 -7.53 11.85
C TYR A 132 -8.11 -6.59 10.77
N ILE A 133 -7.58 -7.12 9.67
CA ILE A 133 -6.94 -6.28 8.67
C ILE A 133 -7.92 -5.61 7.70
N LEU A 134 -9.03 -6.28 7.34
CA LEU A 134 -9.94 -5.75 6.30
C LEU A 134 -10.55 -4.39 6.62
N PRO A 135 -11.06 -4.12 7.83
CA PRO A 135 -11.75 -2.86 8.11
C PRO A 135 -10.86 -1.63 7.87
N HIS A 136 -9.60 -1.73 8.24
CA HIS A 136 -8.63 -0.62 8.16
C HIS A 136 -7.70 -0.77 6.95
N GLY A 137 -7.25 -1.97 6.66
CA GLY A 137 -6.25 -2.24 5.62
C GLY A 137 -6.73 -2.00 4.20
N LEU A 138 -8.03 -2.16 3.89
CA LEU A 138 -8.54 -1.92 2.53
C LEU A 138 -8.35 -0.47 2.06
N PRO A 139 -8.80 0.57 2.79
CA PRO A 139 -8.58 1.95 2.37
C PRO A 139 -7.09 2.31 2.36
N GLU A 140 -6.33 1.89 3.36
CA GLU A 140 -4.92 2.19 3.51
C GLU A 140 -4.05 1.57 2.41
N LEU A 141 -4.21 0.28 2.15
CA LEU A 141 -3.50 -0.39 1.05
C LEU A 141 -3.90 0.19 -0.30
N THR A 142 -5.18 0.54 -0.48
CA THR A 142 -5.64 1.22 -1.71
C THR A 142 -4.91 2.55 -1.89
N ALA A 143 -4.78 3.35 -0.85
CA ALA A 143 -4.04 4.61 -0.86
C ALA A 143 -2.56 4.42 -1.23
N VAL A 144 -1.90 3.45 -0.61
CA VAL A 144 -0.49 3.10 -0.89
C VAL A 144 -0.34 2.61 -2.35
N PHE A 145 -1.24 1.75 -2.84
CA PHE A 145 -1.19 1.26 -4.23
C PHE A 145 -1.36 2.39 -5.25
N LEU A 146 -2.27 3.33 -4.97
CA LEU A 146 -2.45 4.51 -5.82
C LEU A 146 -1.21 5.41 -5.82
N ALA A 147 -0.56 5.61 -4.68
CA ALA A 147 0.65 6.40 -4.56
C ALA A 147 1.83 5.75 -5.29
N ILE A 148 2.04 4.44 -5.13
CA ILE A 148 3.05 3.67 -5.86
C ILE A 148 2.78 3.74 -7.37
N ALA A 149 1.53 3.55 -7.80
CA ALA A 149 1.15 3.65 -9.21
C ALA A 149 1.40 5.04 -9.79
N ALA A 150 1.14 6.10 -9.02
CA ALA A 150 1.43 7.47 -9.42
C ALA A 150 2.95 7.71 -9.56
N GLY A 151 3.76 7.19 -8.64
CA GLY A 151 5.22 7.22 -8.70
C GLY A 151 5.77 6.50 -9.94
N LEU A 152 5.31 5.27 -10.20
CA LEU A 152 5.70 4.50 -11.39
C LEU A 152 5.27 5.20 -12.69
N ARG A 153 4.15 5.90 -12.68
CA ARG A 153 3.72 6.68 -13.85
C ARG A 153 4.62 7.87 -14.11
N ILE A 154 5.13 8.55 -13.08
CA ILE A 154 6.12 9.62 -13.24
C ILE A 154 7.34 9.08 -13.98
N PHE A 155 7.88 7.95 -13.53
CA PHE A 155 9.00 7.29 -14.18
C PHE A 155 8.71 6.94 -15.65
N TRP A 156 7.56 6.32 -15.91
CA TRP A 156 7.19 5.93 -17.27
C TRP A 156 7.10 7.12 -18.22
N VAL A 157 6.51 8.21 -17.78
CA VAL A 157 6.37 9.45 -18.58
C VAL A 157 7.73 10.08 -18.87
N MET A 158 8.73 9.92 -18.01
CA MET A 158 10.10 10.36 -18.29
C MET A 158 10.76 9.55 -19.41
N LEU A 159 10.51 8.23 -19.44
CA LEU A 159 11.06 7.34 -20.46
C LEU A 159 10.32 7.49 -21.78
N VAL A 160 9.00 7.56 -21.73
CA VAL A 160 8.11 7.56 -22.90
C VAL A 160 7.16 8.77 -22.83
N PRO A 161 7.62 9.99 -23.18
CA PRO A 161 6.82 11.22 -23.08
C PRO A 161 5.72 11.31 -24.17
N GLY A 162 5.73 10.40 -25.17
CA GLY A 162 4.83 10.44 -26.32
C GLY A 162 5.16 11.62 -27.26
N PRO A 163 4.15 12.26 -27.89
CA PRO A 163 4.36 13.35 -28.85
C PRO A 163 4.72 14.70 -28.21
N ARG A 164 5.03 14.73 -26.90
CA ARG A 164 5.33 15.93 -26.12
C ARG A 164 6.80 15.99 -25.73
N THR A 165 7.27 17.17 -25.38
CA THR A 165 8.55 17.30 -24.69
C THR A 165 8.46 16.62 -23.30
N ARG A 166 9.60 16.16 -22.78
CA ARG A 166 9.65 15.56 -21.43
C ARG A 166 9.13 16.52 -20.35
N VAL A 167 9.44 17.79 -20.47
CA VAL A 167 9.00 18.83 -19.51
C VAL A 167 7.47 18.99 -19.52
N GLU A 168 6.86 19.06 -20.69
CA GLU A 168 5.40 19.16 -20.82
C GLU A 168 4.68 17.90 -20.32
N ALA A 169 5.23 16.72 -20.64
CA ALA A 169 4.69 15.44 -20.22
C ALA A 169 4.76 15.28 -18.69
N LEU A 170 5.91 15.62 -18.08
CA LEU A 170 6.10 15.63 -16.63
C LEU A 170 5.20 16.66 -15.94
N GLY A 171 5.10 17.89 -16.48
CA GLY A 171 4.23 18.91 -15.90
C GLY A 171 2.74 18.50 -15.89
N ARG A 172 2.28 17.77 -16.92
CA ARG A 172 0.93 17.18 -16.94
C ARG A 172 0.80 16.03 -15.94
N CYS A 173 1.78 15.14 -15.91
CA CYS A 173 1.82 14.03 -14.97
C CYS A 173 1.81 14.53 -13.53
N ALA A 174 2.63 15.52 -13.19
CA ALA A 174 2.70 16.13 -11.86
C ALA A 174 1.34 16.68 -11.38
N ARG A 175 0.61 17.39 -12.26
CA ARG A 175 -0.75 17.87 -11.94
C ARG A 175 -1.72 16.74 -11.66
N GLN A 176 -1.68 15.65 -12.43
CA GLN A 176 -2.51 14.46 -12.20
C GLN A 176 -2.11 13.76 -10.91
N THR A 177 -0.82 13.60 -10.65
CA THR A 177 -0.29 13.02 -9.41
C THR A 177 -0.69 13.85 -8.19
N ALA A 178 -0.61 15.18 -8.24
CA ALA A 178 -1.09 16.05 -7.15
C ALA A 178 -2.58 15.83 -6.86
N THR A 179 -3.40 15.61 -7.89
CA THR A 179 -4.81 15.26 -7.71
C THR A 179 -4.98 13.90 -7.04
N VAL A 180 -4.20 12.88 -7.43
CA VAL A 180 -4.22 11.56 -6.79
C VAL A 180 -3.76 11.66 -5.34
N VAL A 181 -2.67 12.38 -5.05
CA VAL A 181 -2.16 12.60 -3.69
C VAL A 181 -3.22 13.22 -2.79
N GLY A 182 -3.92 14.27 -3.26
CA GLY A 182 -5.03 14.85 -2.52
C GLY A 182 -6.16 13.84 -2.23
N GLY A 183 -6.49 12.97 -3.18
CA GLY A 183 -7.45 11.88 -2.98
C GLY A 183 -6.96 10.81 -2.00
N VAL A 184 -5.69 10.45 -2.08
CA VAL A 184 -5.04 9.49 -1.15
C VAL A 184 -5.04 10.03 0.28
N THR A 185 -4.72 11.31 0.48
CA THR A 185 -4.73 11.95 1.81
C THR A 185 -6.12 11.93 2.46
N ILE A 186 -7.18 11.97 1.66
CA ILE A 186 -8.56 11.90 2.16
C ILE A 186 -8.99 10.45 2.42
N LEU A 187 -8.44 9.49 1.67
CA LEU A 187 -8.74 8.07 1.81
C LEU A 187 -8.10 7.46 3.06
N LEU A 188 -6.90 7.93 3.40
CA LEU A 188 -6.17 7.60 4.62
C LEU A 188 -6.81 8.24 5.85
#